data_aa660155fc073085d65a49edc8842441
#
_entry.id   aa660155fc073085d65a49edc8842441
#
_cell.length_a   1.000
_cell.length_b   1.000
_cell.length_c   1.000
_cell.angle_alpha   90.00
_cell.angle_beta   90.00
_cell.angle_gamma   90.00
#
_symmetry.space_group_name_H-M   'P 1'
#
loop_
_entity.id
_entity.type
_entity.pdbx_description
1 polymer ?
#
loop_
_entity_poly.entity_id
_entity_poly.type
_entity_poly.pdbx_seq_one_letter_code
_entity_poly.pdbx_strand_id
1 'polypeptide(L)'
;KEPKQDIERVKAIREATGELPIVLHGGSGIPDEQVKAAIAAGIRKMNIGTDVCCAFADGTKETLEDPKRSLAVDLFMKHPIETVKKLAVEKIKLVGADGKAK
;
A
#
# COMPACT_ATOMS: atom_id res chain seq x y z
N LYS A 1 -0.50 18.35 4.58
CA LYS A 1 -0.11 18.01 5.97
C LYS A 1 0.10 16.52 6.01
N GLU A 2 1.30 16.10 6.38
CA GLU A 2 1.66 14.70 6.44
C GLU A 2 0.79 13.96 7.47
N PRO A 3 0.17 12.82 7.13
CA PRO A 3 -0.64 12.08 8.09
C PRO A 3 0.26 11.54 9.22
N LYS A 4 -0.14 11.80 10.46
CA LYS A 4 0.57 11.33 11.66
C LYS A 4 -0.28 10.31 12.40
N GLN A 5 0.29 9.13 12.64
CA GLN A 5 -0.38 8.07 13.39
C GLN A 5 -0.25 8.30 14.91
N ASP A 6 -1.35 8.14 15.62
CA ASP A 6 -1.38 8.15 17.09
C ASP A 6 -1.14 6.72 17.59
N ILE A 7 0.14 6.37 17.75
CA ILE A 7 0.57 5.02 18.15
C ILE A 7 0.08 4.65 19.56
N GLU A 8 0.05 5.61 20.48
CA GLU A 8 -0.45 5.34 21.84
C GLU A 8 -1.94 5.01 21.84
N ARG A 9 -2.71 5.65 20.98
CA ARG A 9 -4.12 5.28 20.77
C ARG A 9 -4.29 3.89 20.17
N VAL A 10 -3.43 3.49 19.22
CA VAL A 10 -3.45 2.13 18.67
C VAL A 10 -3.20 1.10 19.78
N LYS A 11 -2.23 1.34 20.66
CA LYS A 11 -1.95 0.47 21.82
C LYS A 11 -3.15 0.38 22.76
N ALA A 12 -3.76 1.52 23.10
CA ALA A 12 -4.93 1.55 23.98
C ALA A 12 -6.13 0.80 23.38
N ILE A 13 -6.37 0.93 22.06
CA ILE A 13 -7.39 0.16 21.37
C ILE A 13 -7.07 -1.34 21.41
N ARG A 14 -5.80 -1.72 21.17
CA ARG A 14 -5.37 -3.10 21.21
C ARG A 14 -5.58 -3.72 22.59
N GLU A 15 -5.26 -2.99 23.65
CA GLU A 15 -5.49 -3.41 25.03
C GLU A 15 -6.99 -3.61 25.32
N ALA A 16 -7.82 -2.65 24.92
CA ALA A 16 -9.27 -2.71 25.14
C ALA A 16 -9.98 -3.80 24.33
N THR A 17 -9.47 -4.15 23.13
CA THR A 17 -10.10 -5.12 22.22
C THR A 17 -9.50 -6.54 22.31
N GLY A 18 -8.44 -6.72 23.08
CA GLY A 18 -7.76 -8.01 23.23
C GLY A 18 -7.20 -8.50 21.88
N GLU A 19 -7.59 -9.71 21.46
CA GLU A 19 -7.09 -10.32 20.23
C GLU A 19 -7.84 -9.92 18.95
N LEU A 20 -8.83 -9.04 19.04
CA LEU A 20 -9.57 -8.59 17.87
C LEU A 20 -8.65 -7.93 16.84
N PRO A 21 -8.63 -8.35 15.55
CA PRO A 21 -7.80 -7.74 14.55
C PRO A 21 -8.17 -6.28 14.29
N ILE A 22 -7.19 -5.37 14.39
CA ILE A 22 -7.37 -3.94 14.14
C ILE A 22 -6.94 -3.63 12.70
N VAL A 23 -7.76 -2.84 12.00
CA VAL A 23 -7.53 -2.42 10.62
C VAL A 23 -7.10 -0.96 10.58
N LEU A 24 -6.01 -0.68 9.86
CA LEU A 24 -5.60 0.67 9.50
C LEU A 24 -6.21 1.04 8.15
N HIS A 25 -7.14 1.99 8.14
CA HIS A 25 -7.64 2.61 6.92
C HIS A 25 -6.75 3.76 6.48
N GLY A 26 -6.80 4.09 5.19
CA GLY A 26 -6.07 5.23 4.65
C GLY A 26 -4.54 5.05 4.71
N GLY A 27 -4.05 3.84 4.46
CA GLY A 27 -2.63 3.49 4.49
C GLY A 27 -1.76 4.18 3.42
N SER A 28 -2.39 4.88 2.46
CA SER A 28 -1.69 5.66 1.43
C SER A 28 -1.10 6.94 2.02
N GLY A 29 0.15 7.25 1.68
CA GLY A 29 0.83 8.47 2.11
C GLY A 29 1.28 8.49 3.58
N ILE A 30 1.14 7.40 4.32
CA ILE A 30 1.70 7.27 5.66
C ILE A 30 3.18 6.93 5.53
N PRO A 31 4.10 7.63 6.22
CA PRO A 31 5.51 7.28 6.25
C PRO A 31 5.76 5.84 6.71
N ASP A 32 6.70 5.15 6.06
CA ASP A 32 6.96 3.72 6.29
C ASP A 32 7.25 3.38 7.76
N GLU A 33 7.99 4.24 8.47
CA GLU A 33 8.30 4.04 9.89
C GLU A 33 7.05 4.12 10.77
N GLN A 34 6.08 4.95 10.41
CA GLN A 34 4.80 5.01 11.11
C GLN A 34 3.93 3.78 10.83
N VAL A 35 3.97 3.24 9.61
CA VAL A 35 3.32 1.97 9.28
C VAL A 35 3.90 0.83 10.11
N LYS A 36 5.22 0.71 10.17
CA LYS A 36 5.91 -0.31 10.99
C LYS A 36 5.56 -0.17 12.47
N ALA A 37 5.58 1.07 13.00
CA ALA A 37 5.21 1.32 14.39
C ALA A 37 3.75 0.95 14.69
N ALA A 38 2.81 1.24 13.77
CA ALA A 38 1.41 0.88 13.92
C ALA A 38 1.22 -0.65 13.92
N ILE A 39 1.94 -1.38 13.07
CA ILE A 39 1.90 -2.85 13.03
C ILE A 39 2.46 -3.42 14.35
N ALA A 40 3.59 -2.90 14.82
CA ALA A 40 4.16 -3.29 16.12
C ALA A 40 3.21 -3.02 17.29
N ALA A 41 2.41 -1.94 17.21
CA ALA A 41 1.40 -1.58 18.21
C ALA A 41 0.12 -2.43 18.15
N GLY A 42 -0.08 -3.25 17.08
CA GLY A 42 -1.21 -4.17 17.03
C GLY A 42 -2.10 -4.13 15.80
N ILE A 43 -1.81 -3.26 14.82
CA ILE A 43 -2.49 -3.30 13.52
C ILE A 43 -2.21 -4.65 12.83
N ARG A 44 -3.24 -5.26 12.25
CA ARG A 44 -3.16 -6.57 11.58
C ARG A 44 -3.58 -6.53 10.11
N LYS A 45 -4.20 -5.45 9.67
CA LYS A 45 -4.60 -5.23 8.28
C LYS A 45 -4.42 -3.77 7.91
N MET A 46 -3.95 -3.49 6.71
CA MET A 46 -3.86 -2.15 6.15
C MET A 46 -4.62 -2.08 4.82
N ASN A 47 -5.46 -1.07 4.65
CA ASN A 47 -6.13 -0.79 3.40
C ASN A 47 -5.36 0.29 2.62
N ILE A 48 -5.07 -0.01 1.35
CA ILE A 48 -4.35 0.89 0.44
C ILE A 48 -5.23 1.09 -0.79
N GLY A 49 -5.52 2.32 -1.15
CA GLY A 49 -6.32 2.66 -2.32
C GLY A 49 -5.66 3.71 -3.19
N THR A 50 -5.45 4.90 -2.67
CA THR A 50 -4.90 6.04 -3.43
C THR A 50 -3.56 5.74 -4.08
N ASP A 51 -2.62 5.11 -3.37
CA ASP A 51 -1.30 4.76 -3.93
C ASP A 51 -1.44 3.81 -5.14
N VAL A 52 -2.39 2.86 -5.09
CA VAL A 52 -2.66 1.95 -6.22
C VAL A 52 -3.18 2.72 -7.43
N CYS A 53 -4.12 3.65 -7.20
CA CYS A 53 -4.65 4.50 -8.28
C CYS A 53 -3.55 5.39 -8.88
N CYS A 54 -2.70 5.99 -8.04
CA CYS A 54 -1.57 6.80 -8.50
C CYS A 54 -0.58 5.96 -9.32
N ALA A 55 -0.16 4.80 -8.83
CA ALA A 55 0.76 3.92 -9.55
C ALA A 55 0.22 3.51 -10.92
N PHE A 56 -1.09 3.23 -11.01
CA PHE A 56 -1.74 2.92 -12.28
C PHE A 56 -1.75 4.14 -13.23
N ALA A 57 -2.11 5.31 -12.70
CA ALA A 57 -2.18 6.55 -13.48
C ALA A 57 -0.78 6.95 -14.00
N ASP A 58 0.24 6.86 -13.14
CA ASP A 58 1.62 7.18 -13.50
C ASP A 58 2.14 6.22 -14.58
N GLY A 59 1.95 4.90 -14.41
CA GLY A 59 2.32 3.92 -15.44
C GLY A 59 1.57 4.11 -16.76
N THR A 60 0.30 4.54 -16.70
CA THR A 60 -0.47 4.89 -17.91
C THR A 60 0.10 6.12 -18.59
N LYS A 61 0.44 7.16 -17.82
CA LYS A 61 1.07 8.37 -18.34
C LYS A 61 2.41 8.06 -19.01
N GLU A 62 3.28 7.32 -18.35
CA GLU A 62 4.57 6.90 -18.89
C GLU A 62 4.39 6.10 -20.21
N THR A 63 3.39 5.20 -20.26
CA THR A 63 3.08 4.46 -21.49
C THR A 63 2.62 5.40 -22.61
N LEU A 64 1.79 6.42 -22.31
CA LEU A 64 1.32 7.39 -23.30
C LEU A 64 2.45 8.26 -23.85
N GLU A 65 3.44 8.55 -23.05
CA GLU A 65 4.62 9.35 -23.41
C GLU A 65 5.64 8.55 -24.25
N ASP A 66 5.59 7.21 -24.25
CA ASP A 66 6.47 6.37 -25.07
C ASP A 66 6.07 6.45 -26.56
N PRO A 67 6.93 6.98 -27.45
CA PRO A 67 6.64 7.07 -28.88
C PRO A 67 6.52 5.71 -29.56
N LYS A 68 7.03 4.64 -28.95
CA LYS A 68 6.98 3.26 -29.46
C LYS A 68 5.81 2.46 -28.88
N ARG A 69 4.93 3.10 -28.10
CA ARG A 69 3.80 2.41 -27.48
C ARG A 69 2.92 1.70 -28.50
N SER A 70 2.43 0.54 -28.12
CA SER A 70 1.36 -0.14 -28.84
C SER A 70 -0.02 0.38 -28.37
N LEU A 71 -0.98 0.48 -29.29
CA LEU A 71 -2.39 0.76 -28.96
C LEU A 71 -3.19 -0.53 -28.73
N ALA A 72 -2.60 -1.72 -28.95
CA ALA A 72 -3.23 -2.98 -28.57
C ALA A 72 -3.32 -3.04 -27.03
N VAL A 73 -4.53 -3.24 -26.51
CA VAL A 73 -4.83 -3.10 -25.08
C VAL A 73 -3.95 -3.98 -24.20
N ASP A 74 -3.70 -5.21 -24.63
CA ASP A 74 -2.85 -6.18 -23.91
C ASP A 74 -1.39 -5.70 -23.78
N LEU A 75 -0.86 -5.05 -24.81
CA LEU A 75 0.49 -4.50 -24.82
C LEU A 75 0.55 -3.15 -24.09
N PHE A 76 -0.44 -2.29 -24.31
CA PHE A 76 -0.55 -0.99 -23.66
C PHE A 76 -0.64 -1.12 -22.14
N MET A 77 -1.38 -2.10 -21.63
CA MET A 77 -1.61 -2.28 -20.20
C MET A 77 -0.46 -2.95 -19.44
N LYS A 78 0.55 -3.49 -20.15
CA LYS A 78 1.69 -4.17 -19.48
C LYS A 78 2.39 -3.28 -18.48
N HIS A 79 2.77 -2.07 -18.88
CA HIS A 79 3.52 -1.16 -18.00
C HIS A 79 2.68 -0.66 -16.82
N PRO A 80 1.43 -0.16 -16.99
CA PRO A 80 0.56 0.17 -15.86
C PRO A 80 0.37 -0.99 -14.85
N ILE A 81 0.24 -2.21 -15.33
CA ILE A 81 0.12 -3.39 -14.46
C ILE A 81 1.42 -3.63 -13.69
N GLU A 82 2.59 -3.51 -14.32
CA GLU A 82 3.87 -3.68 -13.64
C GLU A 82 4.14 -2.59 -12.59
N THR A 83 3.71 -1.34 -12.80
CA THR A 83 3.83 -0.28 -11.77
C THR A 83 2.98 -0.59 -10.55
N VAL A 84 1.74 -1.04 -10.74
CA VAL A 84 0.86 -1.46 -9.62
C VAL A 84 1.42 -2.68 -8.91
N LYS A 85 1.91 -3.68 -9.65
CA LYS A 85 2.53 -4.88 -9.08
C LYS A 85 3.76 -4.54 -8.24
N LYS A 86 4.63 -3.66 -8.73
CA LYS A 86 5.79 -3.18 -7.97
C LYS A 86 5.37 -2.55 -6.66
N LEU A 87 4.41 -1.63 -6.68
CA LEU A 87 3.85 -1.01 -5.48
C LEU A 87 3.30 -2.07 -4.51
N ALA A 88 2.51 -3.04 -5.01
CA ALA A 88 1.95 -4.09 -4.16
C ALA A 88 3.03 -4.91 -3.46
N VAL A 89 4.10 -5.30 -4.17
CA VAL A 89 5.24 -6.02 -3.59
C VAL A 89 5.96 -5.18 -2.53
N GLU A 90 6.17 -3.89 -2.78
CA GLU A 90 6.77 -2.96 -1.80
C GLU A 90 5.93 -2.89 -0.52
N LYS A 91 4.60 -2.74 -0.65
CA LYS A 91 3.69 -2.68 0.51
C LYS A 91 3.61 -4.01 1.26
N ILE A 92 3.61 -5.15 0.58
CA ILE A 92 3.66 -6.49 1.21
C ILE A 92 4.92 -6.62 2.07
N LYS A 93 6.08 -6.22 1.55
CA LYS A 93 7.35 -6.22 2.30
C LYS A 93 7.32 -5.24 3.47
N LEU A 94 6.81 -4.03 3.24
CA LEU A 94 6.70 -3.00 4.28
C LEU A 94 5.93 -3.49 5.50
N VAL A 95 4.81 -4.19 5.28
CA VAL A 95 3.99 -4.73 6.38
C VAL A 95 4.48 -6.07 6.92
N GLY A 96 5.57 -6.62 6.37
CA GLY A 96 6.15 -7.88 6.81
C GLY A 96 5.27 -9.09 6.50
N ALA A 97 4.50 -9.06 5.41
CA ALA A 97 3.62 -10.15 4.98
C ALA A 97 4.26 -11.06 3.93
N ASP A 98 5.44 -10.71 3.43
CA ASP A 98 6.17 -11.51 2.44
C ASP A 98 6.55 -12.89 2.99
N GLY A 99 6.39 -13.92 2.15
CA GLY A 99 6.66 -15.32 2.50
C GLY A 99 5.73 -15.93 3.54
N LYS A 100 4.63 -15.26 3.94
CA LYS A 100 3.70 -15.75 4.98
C LYS A 100 2.38 -16.32 4.44
N ALA A 101 2.14 -16.25 3.14
CA ALA A 101 1.03 -16.95 2.53
C ALA A 101 1.27 -18.48 2.59
N LYS A 102 0.23 -19.21 3.05
CA LYS A 102 0.23 -20.68 3.06
C LYS A 102 -0.37 -21.21 1.77
#